data_6d2b722b88bd079f86178f56e54b8112
#
_entry.id   6d2b722b88bd079f86178f56e54b8112
#
_cell.length_a   1.000
_cell.length_b   1.000
_cell.length_c   1.000
_cell.angle_alpha   90.00
_cell.angle_beta   90.00
_cell.angle_gamma   90.00
#
_symmetry.space_group_name_H-M   'P 1'
#
loop_
_entity.id
_entity.type
_entity.pdbx_description
1 polymer ?
#
loop_
_entity_poly.entity_id
_entity_poly.type
_entity_poly.pdbx_seq_one_letter_code
_entity_poly.pdbx_strand_id
1 'polypeptide(L)'
;VQGSQVDETHLRHFDPQVDKAEAEIPQIPADVPQAILDKIKKAKAPLIFAGTGVRLSYSVKLLLRLVEKLKIPVAVAWNSGDLVAYDNPYYAGSPSREGTRGSSFIVQSCDLLITLGSRMNIRTITYNKNDFGKNAYKIMVDIDEEELKKPTFVPDMPIHGDVHQLLEMLLKEDYTPNAEHEKWVKWCQMMVNKYPACLPEYHTQIGPLNPYVFVDAMFAQMNERDVLTLGNGSACVMTFQGAKIKQGQRMFTNSGCAASSSWRCSCKTGKGPRPVH
;
A
#
# COMPACT_ATOMS: atom_id res chain seq x y z
N VAL A 1 -23.36 -12.02 -12.20
CA VAL A 1 -23.80 -12.69 -13.42
C VAL A 1 -24.37 -14.03 -12.99
N GLN A 2 -25.62 -14.32 -13.38
CA GLN A 2 -26.21 -15.63 -13.15
C GLN A 2 -25.74 -16.58 -14.26
N GLY A 3 -25.30 -17.79 -13.90
CA GLY A 3 -24.77 -18.75 -14.87
C GLY A 3 -25.72 -19.09 -16.00
N SER A 4 -27.06 -19.01 -15.76
CA SER A 4 -28.08 -19.19 -16.78
C SER A 4 -28.14 -18.09 -17.86
N GLN A 5 -27.37 -17.01 -17.67
CA GLN A 5 -27.29 -15.90 -18.63
C GLN A 5 -25.98 -15.90 -19.42
N VAL A 6 -25.13 -16.87 -19.20
CA VAL A 6 -23.87 -17.01 -19.94
C VAL A 6 -24.12 -17.89 -21.16
N ASP A 7 -23.88 -17.35 -22.35
CA ASP A 7 -23.90 -18.11 -23.59
C ASP A 7 -22.60 -18.87 -23.75
N GLU A 8 -22.64 -20.17 -23.51
CA GLU A 8 -21.48 -21.05 -23.57
C GLU A 8 -20.83 -21.14 -24.96
N THR A 9 -21.56 -20.77 -26.02
CA THR A 9 -21.02 -20.77 -27.38
C THR A 9 -20.05 -19.63 -27.64
N HIS A 10 -20.08 -18.59 -26.80
CA HIS A 10 -19.23 -17.39 -26.88
C HIS A 10 -18.17 -17.33 -25.77
N LEU A 11 -17.97 -18.42 -25.03
CA LEU A 11 -16.91 -18.45 -24.01
C LEU A 11 -15.54 -18.38 -24.66
N ARG A 12 -14.73 -17.41 -24.23
CA ARG A 12 -13.31 -17.36 -24.60
C ARG A 12 -12.57 -18.47 -23.84
N HIS A 13 -11.93 -19.37 -24.57
CA HIS A 13 -11.04 -20.36 -23.99
C HIS A 13 -9.69 -19.71 -23.68
N PHE A 14 -9.15 -20.00 -22.50
CA PHE A 14 -7.81 -19.58 -22.12
C PHE A 14 -6.78 -20.30 -22.99
N ASP A 15 -5.97 -19.53 -23.71
CA ASP A 15 -4.81 -20.04 -24.43
C ASP A 15 -3.54 -19.51 -23.75
N PRO A 16 -2.77 -20.39 -23.08
CA PRO A 16 -1.58 -19.97 -22.36
C PRO A 16 -0.52 -19.29 -23.23
N GLN A 17 -0.49 -19.57 -24.52
CA GLN A 17 0.49 -18.97 -25.43
C GLN A 17 0.07 -17.56 -25.89
N VAL A 18 -1.21 -17.41 -26.24
CA VAL A 18 -1.77 -16.11 -26.63
C VAL A 18 -1.83 -15.17 -25.44
N ASP A 19 -2.38 -15.65 -24.32
CA ASP A 19 -2.55 -14.82 -23.13
C ASP A 19 -1.19 -14.45 -22.49
N LYS A 20 -0.14 -15.28 -22.67
CA LYS A 20 1.22 -14.95 -22.24
C LYS A 20 1.88 -13.88 -23.13
N ALA A 21 1.65 -13.91 -24.43
CA ALA A 21 2.16 -12.91 -25.37
C ALA A 21 1.50 -11.52 -25.14
N GLU A 22 0.22 -11.51 -24.77
CA GLU A 22 -0.49 -10.27 -24.40
C GLU A 22 -0.01 -9.68 -23.06
N ALA A 23 0.74 -10.43 -22.24
CA ALA A 23 1.23 -10.04 -20.94
C ALA A 23 2.70 -9.57 -20.96
N GLU A 24 3.28 -9.26 -22.11
CA GLU A 24 4.64 -8.70 -22.17
C GLU A 24 4.67 -7.32 -21.56
N ILE A 25 5.45 -7.20 -20.47
CA ILE A 25 5.63 -5.95 -19.74
C ILE A 25 6.75 -5.17 -20.41
N PRO A 26 6.53 -3.90 -20.80
CA PRO A 26 7.55 -3.11 -21.44
C PRO A 26 8.70 -2.81 -20.48
N GLN A 27 9.90 -2.72 -21.04
CA GLN A 27 11.07 -2.32 -20.30
C GLN A 27 11.00 -0.84 -19.94
N ILE A 28 11.30 -0.51 -18.70
CA ILE A 28 11.36 0.87 -18.23
C ILE A 28 12.60 1.54 -18.86
N PRO A 29 12.46 2.73 -19.48
CA PRO A 29 13.58 3.46 -20.06
C PRO A 29 14.69 3.76 -19.04
N ALA A 30 15.95 3.73 -19.49
CA ALA A 30 17.11 3.84 -18.61
C ALA A 30 17.25 5.20 -17.91
N ASP A 31 16.65 6.24 -18.44
CA ASP A 31 16.66 7.61 -17.91
C ASP A 31 15.61 7.86 -16.82
N VAL A 32 14.61 7.00 -16.71
CA VAL A 32 13.49 7.13 -15.76
C VAL A 32 13.96 7.18 -14.29
N PRO A 33 14.87 6.32 -13.82
CA PRO A 33 15.32 6.37 -12.43
C PRO A 33 15.96 7.71 -12.06
N GLN A 34 16.83 8.23 -12.91
CA GLN A 34 17.49 9.52 -12.67
C GLN A 34 16.46 10.66 -12.66
N ALA A 35 15.48 10.64 -13.55
CA ALA A 35 14.40 11.64 -13.58
C ALA A 35 13.57 11.62 -12.29
N ILE A 36 13.29 10.45 -11.73
CA ILE A 36 12.61 10.30 -10.43
C ILE A 36 13.48 10.86 -9.29
N LEU A 37 14.76 10.49 -9.23
CA LEU A 37 15.67 10.96 -8.19
C LEU A 37 15.86 12.47 -8.21
N ASP A 38 15.90 13.08 -9.40
CA ASP A 38 15.98 14.53 -9.54
C ASP A 38 14.73 15.25 -9.04
N LYS A 39 13.55 14.64 -9.23
CA LYS A 39 12.32 15.16 -8.65
C LYS A 39 12.31 15.02 -7.14
N ILE A 40 12.75 13.89 -6.59
CA ILE A 40 12.88 13.69 -5.15
C ILE A 40 13.83 14.73 -4.54
N LYS A 41 14.98 14.99 -5.16
CA LYS A 41 15.95 16.00 -4.68
C LYS A 41 15.35 17.41 -4.62
N LYS A 42 14.46 17.77 -5.55
CA LYS A 42 13.83 19.09 -5.65
C LYS A 42 12.60 19.23 -4.75
N ALA A 43 11.93 18.13 -4.42
CA ALA A 43 10.74 18.14 -3.58
C ALA A 43 11.08 18.51 -2.13
N LYS A 44 10.18 19.22 -1.46
CA LYS A 44 10.27 19.53 -0.03
C LYS A 44 9.56 18.49 0.85
N ALA A 45 8.54 17.86 0.28
CA ALA A 45 7.67 16.92 0.97
C ALA A 45 7.37 15.68 0.09
N PRO A 46 8.41 14.91 -0.32
CA PRO A 46 8.22 13.70 -1.13
C PRO A 46 7.58 12.59 -0.32
N LEU A 47 6.67 11.82 -0.96
CA LEU A 47 5.98 10.68 -0.36
C LEU A 47 5.95 9.51 -1.33
N ILE A 48 6.37 8.33 -0.88
CA ILE A 48 6.10 7.07 -1.58
C ILE A 48 4.75 6.55 -1.11
N PHE A 49 3.93 6.07 -2.05
CA PHE A 49 2.68 5.37 -1.78
C PHE A 49 2.74 3.96 -2.38
N ALA A 50 2.89 2.96 -1.52
CA ALA A 50 3.09 1.58 -1.93
C ALA A 50 1.78 0.79 -1.92
N GLY A 51 1.43 0.18 -3.04
CA GLY A 51 0.27 -0.68 -3.23
C GLY A 51 0.61 -2.17 -3.22
N THR A 52 -0.42 -2.99 -3.44
CA THR A 52 -0.32 -4.46 -3.45
C THR A 52 0.62 -4.98 -4.55
N GLY A 53 0.76 -4.24 -5.65
CA GLY A 53 1.69 -4.57 -6.75
C GLY A 53 3.13 -4.76 -6.29
N VAL A 54 3.58 -4.03 -5.27
CA VAL A 54 4.90 -4.22 -4.65
C VAL A 54 5.08 -5.64 -4.09
N ARG A 55 4.01 -6.19 -3.51
CA ARG A 55 4.06 -7.56 -3.00
C ARG A 55 3.93 -8.58 -4.12
N LEU A 56 3.04 -8.35 -5.07
CA LEU A 56 2.83 -9.25 -6.21
C LEU A 56 4.08 -9.38 -7.07
N SER A 57 4.86 -8.32 -7.20
CA SER A 57 6.17 -8.31 -7.88
C SER A 57 7.33 -8.84 -7.01
N TYR A 58 7.05 -9.38 -5.82
CA TYR A 58 8.06 -9.87 -4.84
C TYR A 58 9.07 -8.80 -4.38
N SER A 59 8.69 -7.53 -4.40
CA SER A 59 9.59 -6.38 -4.24
C SER A 59 9.59 -5.74 -2.86
N VAL A 60 8.98 -6.36 -1.85
CA VAL A 60 8.90 -5.77 -0.49
C VAL A 60 10.28 -5.46 0.08
N LYS A 61 11.26 -6.36 -0.07
CA LYS A 61 12.64 -6.13 0.39
C LYS A 61 13.32 -5.00 -0.37
N LEU A 62 13.07 -4.88 -1.68
CA LEU A 62 13.60 -3.78 -2.49
C LEU A 62 13.00 -2.44 -2.09
N LEU A 63 11.68 -2.40 -1.83
CA LEU A 63 11.02 -1.19 -1.31
C LEU A 63 11.65 -0.73 0.00
N LEU A 64 11.82 -1.62 0.98
CA LEU A 64 12.40 -1.25 2.27
C LEU A 64 13.84 -0.73 2.12
N ARG A 65 14.67 -1.38 1.29
CA ARG A 65 16.02 -0.90 0.97
C ARG A 65 16.00 0.46 0.28
N LEU A 66 15.04 0.70 -0.63
CA LEU A 66 14.91 1.99 -1.30
C LEU A 66 14.50 3.10 -0.32
N VAL A 67 13.56 2.84 0.57
CA VAL A 67 13.12 3.78 1.60
C VAL A 67 14.30 4.18 2.51
N GLU A 68 15.11 3.22 2.95
CA GLU A 68 16.33 3.47 3.71
C GLU A 68 17.37 4.29 2.93
N LYS A 69 17.52 4.02 1.64
CA LYS A 69 18.43 4.77 0.77
C LYS A 69 17.97 6.22 0.57
N LEU A 70 16.69 6.42 0.29
CA LEU A 70 16.12 7.73 -0.03
C LEU A 70 15.85 8.58 1.22
N LYS A 71 15.60 7.95 2.37
CA LYS A 71 15.22 8.58 3.64
C LYS A 71 13.98 9.48 3.50
N ILE A 72 12.97 9.01 2.80
CA ILE A 72 11.69 9.70 2.62
C ILE A 72 10.52 8.86 3.14
N PRO A 73 9.39 9.48 3.54
CA PRO A 73 8.26 8.75 4.07
C PRO A 73 7.62 7.79 3.06
N VAL A 74 7.08 6.69 3.57
CA VAL A 74 6.32 5.70 2.82
C VAL A 74 4.96 5.46 3.45
N ALA A 75 3.91 5.76 2.70
CA ALA A 75 2.53 5.40 3.01
C ALA A 75 2.16 4.13 2.24
N VAL A 76 1.19 3.38 2.76
CA VAL A 76 0.75 2.11 2.18
C VAL A 76 -0.73 2.16 1.80
N ALA A 77 -1.11 1.47 0.75
CA ALA A 77 -2.52 1.30 0.42
C ALA A 77 -3.23 0.51 1.53
N TRP A 78 -4.53 0.72 1.69
CA TRP A 78 -5.32 0.13 2.75
C TRP A 78 -5.13 -1.39 2.91
N ASN A 79 -5.16 -2.12 1.81
CA ASN A 79 -4.98 -3.58 1.79
C ASN A 79 -3.51 -4.03 1.71
N SER A 80 -2.59 -3.11 1.89
CA SER A 80 -1.14 -3.33 1.82
C SER A 80 -0.43 -2.91 3.12
N GLY A 81 -1.16 -2.82 4.22
CA GLY A 81 -0.65 -2.37 5.52
C GLY A 81 0.55 -3.17 6.04
N ASP A 82 0.67 -4.42 5.59
CA ASP A 82 1.76 -5.32 5.96
C ASP A 82 3.02 -5.20 5.09
N LEU A 83 3.12 -4.19 4.22
CA LEU A 83 4.35 -3.92 3.45
C LEU A 83 5.45 -3.29 4.29
N VAL A 84 5.07 -2.46 5.25
CA VAL A 84 5.99 -1.68 6.08
C VAL A 84 5.57 -1.82 7.54
N ALA A 85 6.51 -2.18 8.41
CA ALA A 85 6.24 -2.29 9.83
C ALA A 85 5.88 -0.92 10.44
N TYR A 86 5.00 -0.92 11.44
CA TYR A 86 4.50 0.30 12.07
C TYR A 86 5.62 1.12 12.76
N ASP A 87 6.64 0.45 13.28
CA ASP A 87 7.81 1.04 13.93
C ASP A 87 8.92 1.48 12.98
N ASN A 88 8.74 1.27 11.66
CA ASN A 88 9.69 1.75 10.66
C ASN A 88 9.76 3.29 10.72
N PRO A 89 10.95 3.91 10.81
CA PRO A 89 11.11 5.35 10.95
C PRO A 89 10.54 6.17 9.79
N TYR A 90 10.29 5.55 8.64
CA TYR A 90 9.71 6.20 7.46
C TYR A 90 8.23 5.87 7.25
N TYR A 91 7.61 5.09 8.15
CA TYR A 91 6.20 4.74 8.02
C TYR A 91 5.31 5.98 8.14
N ALA A 92 4.48 6.23 7.13
CA ALA A 92 3.57 7.36 7.03
C ALA A 92 2.07 6.93 7.09
N GLY A 93 1.82 5.69 7.52
CA GLY A 93 0.47 5.16 7.68
C GLY A 93 -0.22 4.80 6.37
N SER A 94 -1.55 4.72 6.42
CA SER A 94 -2.40 4.37 5.27
C SER A 94 -3.41 5.49 5.00
N PRO A 95 -3.14 6.40 4.05
CA PRO A 95 -4.10 7.41 3.64
C PRO A 95 -5.16 6.79 2.73
N SER A 96 -6.38 6.75 3.18
CA SER A 96 -7.53 6.25 2.41
C SER A 96 -8.82 6.62 3.13
N ARG A 97 -9.96 6.30 2.54
CA ARG A 97 -11.26 6.44 3.21
C ARG A 97 -11.33 5.64 4.51
N GLU A 98 -10.80 4.44 4.51
CA GLU A 98 -10.70 3.55 5.67
C GLU A 98 -9.34 3.67 6.40
N GLY A 99 -8.55 4.68 6.06
CA GLY A 99 -7.22 4.91 6.63
C GLY A 99 -7.23 5.76 7.89
N THR A 100 -6.06 6.23 8.29
CA THR A 100 -5.90 7.07 9.47
C THR A 100 -5.91 8.55 9.11
N ARG A 101 -6.40 9.38 10.03
CA ARG A 101 -6.47 10.83 9.86
C ARG A 101 -5.09 11.47 9.65
N GLY A 102 -4.09 11.02 10.41
CA GLY A 102 -2.72 11.51 10.28
C GLY A 102 -2.14 11.27 8.88
N SER A 103 -2.36 10.08 8.33
CA SER A 103 -1.90 9.72 6.98
C SER A 103 -2.60 10.55 5.89
N SER A 104 -3.87 10.88 6.09
CA SER A 104 -4.60 11.75 5.16
C SER A 104 -4.03 13.18 5.14
N PHE A 105 -3.59 13.71 6.28
CA PHE A 105 -2.88 14.99 6.30
C PHE A 105 -1.53 14.90 5.58
N ILE A 106 -0.80 13.79 5.74
CA ILE A 106 0.49 13.58 5.08
C ILE A 106 0.34 13.61 3.56
N VAL A 107 -0.60 12.83 3.00
CA VAL A 107 -0.79 12.80 1.55
C VAL A 107 -1.27 14.12 0.97
N GLN A 108 -2.03 14.90 1.73
CA GLN A 108 -2.49 16.21 1.27
C GLN A 108 -1.43 17.29 1.37
N SER A 109 -0.41 17.09 2.21
CA SER A 109 0.69 18.04 2.40
C SER A 109 1.92 17.72 1.54
N CYS A 110 1.96 16.57 0.87
CA CYS A 110 3.08 16.23 0.00
C CYS A 110 3.09 17.08 -1.28
N ASP A 111 4.28 17.37 -1.80
CA ASP A 111 4.51 18.07 -3.08
C ASP A 111 4.99 17.14 -4.20
N LEU A 112 5.40 15.93 -3.83
CA LEU A 112 5.73 14.85 -4.76
C LEU A 112 5.11 13.54 -4.23
N LEU A 113 4.30 12.89 -5.05
CA LEU A 113 3.66 11.61 -4.74
C LEU A 113 4.11 10.54 -5.73
N ILE A 114 4.80 9.51 -5.25
CA ILE A 114 5.30 8.39 -6.07
C ILE A 114 4.48 7.15 -5.73
N THR A 115 3.58 6.74 -6.63
CA THR A 115 2.74 5.56 -6.42
C THR A 115 3.36 4.33 -7.07
N LEU A 116 3.52 3.26 -6.30
CA LEU A 116 4.17 2.02 -6.72
C LEU A 116 3.18 0.86 -6.66
N GLY A 117 2.75 0.35 -7.82
CA GLY A 117 1.85 -0.80 -7.93
C GLY A 117 0.55 -0.61 -7.15
N SER A 118 -0.04 0.57 -7.25
CA SER A 118 -1.30 0.91 -6.62
C SER A 118 -2.28 1.43 -7.65
N ARG A 119 -3.38 0.70 -7.84
CA ARG A 119 -4.44 1.04 -8.78
C ARG A 119 -5.16 2.37 -8.49
N MET A 120 -4.86 3.04 -7.40
CA MET A 120 -5.48 4.30 -6.99
C MET A 120 -7.01 4.26 -7.15
N ASN A 121 -7.62 3.23 -6.57
CA ASN A 121 -9.05 3.00 -6.64
C ASN A 121 -9.84 3.95 -5.72
N ILE A 122 -11.18 3.95 -5.83
CA ILE A 122 -12.06 4.85 -5.08
C ILE A 122 -11.93 4.73 -3.55
N ARG A 123 -11.51 3.59 -3.00
CA ARG A 123 -11.25 3.44 -1.57
C ARG A 123 -10.01 4.23 -1.15
N THR A 124 -9.02 4.34 -2.03
CA THR A 124 -7.80 5.11 -1.80
C THR A 124 -8.03 6.60 -2.01
N ILE A 125 -8.52 7.00 -3.19
CA ILE A 125 -8.63 8.41 -3.59
C ILE A 125 -9.92 9.10 -3.13
N THR A 126 -10.89 8.33 -2.63
CA THR A 126 -12.23 8.77 -2.22
C THR A 126 -13.12 9.25 -3.39
N TYR A 127 -14.32 9.76 -3.09
CA TYR A 127 -15.24 10.28 -4.10
C TYR A 127 -14.76 11.61 -4.68
N ASN A 128 -14.04 12.42 -3.90
CA ASN A 128 -13.44 13.65 -4.38
C ASN A 128 -12.03 13.38 -4.92
N LYS A 129 -11.98 12.82 -6.11
CA LYS A 129 -10.74 12.38 -6.78
C LYS A 129 -9.67 13.47 -6.92
N ASN A 130 -10.07 14.73 -6.93
CA ASN A 130 -9.16 15.86 -7.13
C ASN A 130 -8.42 16.26 -5.85
N ASP A 131 -8.82 15.76 -4.69
CA ASP A 131 -8.22 16.17 -3.42
C ASP A 131 -7.06 15.27 -2.99
N PHE A 132 -6.94 14.05 -3.52
CA PHE A 132 -5.86 13.15 -3.14
C PHE A 132 -4.52 13.61 -3.71
N GLY A 133 -3.62 14.08 -2.84
CA GLY A 133 -2.34 14.65 -3.26
C GLY A 133 -2.54 15.85 -4.20
N LYS A 134 -3.48 16.74 -3.91
CA LYS A 134 -3.93 17.83 -4.79
C LYS A 134 -2.79 18.70 -5.32
N ASN A 135 -1.81 19.00 -4.46
CA ASN A 135 -0.71 19.90 -4.80
C ASN A 135 0.57 19.15 -5.20
N ALA A 136 0.53 17.81 -5.22
CA ALA A 136 1.69 16.98 -5.52
C ALA A 136 1.87 16.77 -7.02
N TYR A 137 3.12 16.81 -7.48
CA TYR A 137 3.50 16.18 -8.74
C TYR A 137 3.39 14.65 -8.59
N LYS A 138 2.66 14.00 -9.48
CA LYS A 138 2.27 12.59 -9.36
C LYS A 138 3.06 11.72 -10.32
N ILE A 139 3.88 10.82 -9.79
CA ILE A 139 4.53 9.74 -10.54
C ILE A 139 3.75 8.46 -10.24
N MET A 140 3.31 7.75 -11.26
CA MET A 140 2.59 6.49 -11.10
C MET A 140 3.25 5.38 -11.90
N VAL A 141 3.57 4.29 -11.21
CA VAL A 141 4.15 3.08 -11.79
C VAL A 141 3.15 1.95 -11.67
N ASP A 142 2.72 1.42 -12.78
CA ASP A 142 1.83 0.28 -12.83
C ASP A 142 2.17 -0.64 -14.00
N ILE A 143 1.90 -1.92 -13.82
CA ILE A 143 2.07 -2.96 -14.84
C ILE A 143 0.93 -2.93 -15.85
N ASP A 144 -0.21 -2.37 -15.48
CA ASP A 144 -1.40 -2.22 -16.30
C ASP A 144 -1.47 -0.80 -16.88
N GLU A 145 -1.31 -0.69 -18.20
CA GLU A 145 -1.34 0.59 -18.91
C GLU A 145 -2.70 1.30 -18.76
N GLU A 146 -3.80 0.55 -18.68
CA GLU A 146 -5.14 1.11 -18.53
C GLU A 146 -5.33 1.79 -17.15
N GLU A 147 -4.65 1.30 -16.13
CA GLU A 147 -4.63 1.97 -14.82
C GLU A 147 -3.92 3.33 -14.88
N LEU A 148 -2.94 3.50 -15.76
CA LEU A 148 -2.24 4.78 -15.96
C LEU A 148 -3.07 5.80 -16.76
N LYS A 149 -4.00 5.35 -17.58
CA LYS A 149 -4.84 6.20 -18.47
C LYS A 149 -6.17 6.60 -17.85
N LYS A 150 -6.58 5.99 -16.73
CA LYS A 150 -7.91 6.22 -16.16
C LYS A 150 -8.11 7.67 -15.68
N PRO A 151 -9.31 8.25 -15.86
CA PRO A 151 -9.57 9.66 -15.57
C PRO A 151 -9.75 9.98 -14.07
N THR A 152 -9.72 8.97 -13.21
CA THR A 152 -9.94 9.15 -11.76
C THR A 152 -8.68 9.56 -11.00
N PHE A 153 -7.51 9.21 -11.51
CA PHE A 153 -6.22 9.63 -10.98
C PHE A 153 -5.26 9.79 -12.15
N VAL A 154 -4.99 11.04 -12.52
CA VAL A 154 -4.15 11.37 -13.67
C VAL A 154 -2.73 11.66 -13.18
N PRO A 155 -1.74 10.81 -13.49
CA PRO A 155 -0.34 11.08 -13.14
C PRO A 155 0.27 12.12 -14.07
N ASP A 156 1.20 12.95 -13.54
CA ASP A 156 2.03 13.84 -14.31
C ASP A 156 3.15 13.08 -15.03
N MET A 157 3.57 11.96 -14.46
CA MET A 157 4.60 11.07 -15.02
C MET A 157 4.13 9.62 -14.91
N PRO A 158 3.38 9.09 -15.89
CA PRO A 158 3.02 7.69 -15.96
C PRO A 158 4.24 6.84 -16.38
N ILE A 159 4.43 5.70 -15.72
CA ILE A 159 5.50 4.75 -16.03
C ILE A 159 4.84 3.37 -16.16
N HIS A 160 4.74 2.87 -17.39
CA HIS A 160 4.26 1.53 -17.67
C HIS A 160 5.41 0.54 -17.52
N GLY A 161 5.35 -0.31 -16.50
CA GLY A 161 6.39 -1.28 -16.23
C GLY A 161 6.25 -1.98 -14.88
N ASP A 162 7.14 -2.94 -14.64
CA ASP A 162 7.17 -3.68 -13.38
C ASP A 162 7.82 -2.85 -12.27
N VAL A 163 7.14 -2.76 -11.12
CA VAL A 163 7.68 -2.14 -9.91
C VAL A 163 9.01 -2.77 -9.50
N HIS A 164 9.18 -4.10 -9.68
CA HIS A 164 10.44 -4.79 -9.38
C HIS A 164 11.59 -4.20 -10.17
N GLN A 165 11.42 -4.08 -11.49
CA GLN A 165 12.43 -3.51 -12.36
C GLN A 165 12.79 -2.08 -11.95
N LEU A 166 11.79 -1.22 -11.72
CA LEU A 166 12.04 0.16 -11.30
C LEU A 166 12.82 0.23 -9.98
N LEU A 167 12.43 -0.55 -8.98
CA LEU A 167 13.10 -0.55 -7.68
C LEU A 167 14.55 -1.00 -7.79
N GLU A 168 14.84 -2.01 -8.63
CA GLU A 168 16.21 -2.42 -8.89
C GLU A 168 17.03 -1.32 -9.57
N MET A 169 16.45 -0.64 -10.56
CA MET A 169 17.12 0.47 -11.26
C MET A 169 17.41 1.62 -10.28
N LEU A 170 16.43 2.06 -9.49
CA LEU A 170 16.60 3.12 -8.48
C LEU A 170 17.64 2.76 -7.40
N LEU A 171 17.76 1.49 -7.05
CA LEU A 171 18.76 1.03 -6.10
C LEU A 171 20.18 1.04 -6.65
N LYS A 172 20.36 0.94 -7.97
CA LYS A 172 21.66 1.01 -8.65
C LYS A 172 22.19 2.43 -8.79
N GLU A 173 21.29 3.42 -8.90
CA GLU A 173 21.68 4.83 -9.07
C GLU A 173 22.38 5.38 -7.82
N ASP A 174 23.33 6.30 -8.01
CA ASP A 174 23.93 7.03 -6.90
C ASP A 174 22.98 8.10 -6.38
N TYR A 175 22.72 8.10 -5.07
CA TYR A 175 21.84 9.05 -4.43
C TYR A 175 22.35 9.46 -3.05
N THR A 176 22.42 10.77 -2.83
CA THR A 176 22.66 11.36 -1.51
C THR A 176 21.36 11.95 -0.99
N PRO A 177 20.86 11.48 0.18
CA PRO A 177 19.62 12.00 0.76
C PRO A 177 19.67 13.51 0.98
N ASN A 178 18.57 14.20 0.69
CA ASN A 178 18.44 15.61 1.00
C ASN A 178 18.16 15.78 2.50
N ALA A 179 19.04 16.52 3.20
CA ALA A 179 18.92 16.74 4.65
C ALA A 179 17.61 17.45 5.05
N GLU A 180 17.04 18.28 4.18
CA GLU A 180 15.75 18.95 4.44
C GLU A 180 14.58 17.98 4.59
N HIS A 181 14.67 16.78 3.99
CA HIS A 181 13.63 15.76 4.13
C HIS A 181 13.51 15.22 5.56
N GLU A 182 14.53 15.35 6.39
CA GLU A 182 14.46 14.92 7.80
C GLU A 182 13.35 15.65 8.56
N LYS A 183 13.14 16.94 8.30
CA LYS A 183 12.05 17.72 8.89
C LYS A 183 10.69 17.19 8.47
N TRP A 184 10.58 16.82 7.21
CA TRP A 184 9.36 16.23 6.65
C TRP A 184 9.08 14.86 7.25
N VAL A 185 10.08 13.97 7.35
CA VAL A 185 9.95 12.66 7.99
C VAL A 185 9.49 12.80 9.44
N LYS A 186 10.12 13.70 10.23
CA LYS A 186 9.73 13.97 11.63
C LYS A 186 8.28 14.48 11.72
N TRP A 187 7.87 15.34 10.81
CA TRP A 187 6.49 15.83 10.76
C TRP A 187 5.51 14.70 10.44
N CYS A 188 5.83 13.81 9.49
CA CYS A 188 5.01 12.64 9.18
C CYS A 188 4.86 11.70 10.38
N GLN A 189 5.94 11.39 11.08
CA GLN A 189 5.92 10.62 12.32
C GLN A 189 5.04 11.27 13.39
N MET A 190 5.17 12.58 13.56
CA MET A 190 4.33 13.35 14.48
C MET A 190 2.85 13.22 14.10
N MET A 191 2.48 13.30 12.82
CA MET A 191 1.10 13.15 12.37
C MET A 191 0.54 11.75 12.64
N VAL A 192 1.30 10.69 12.33
CA VAL A 192 0.91 9.30 12.63
C VAL A 192 0.67 9.12 14.13
N ASN A 193 1.56 9.62 14.97
CA ASN A 193 1.46 9.48 16.43
C ASN A 193 0.36 10.34 17.06
N LYS A 194 0.12 11.54 16.52
CA LYS A 194 -0.88 12.48 17.04
C LYS A 194 -2.32 12.04 16.76
N TYR A 195 -2.54 11.29 15.68
CA TYR A 195 -3.86 10.84 15.25
C TYR A 195 -3.94 9.31 15.13
N PRO A 196 -3.74 8.57 16.23
CA PRO A 196 -3.83 7.12 16.22
C PRO A 196 -5.27 6.66 15.95
N ALA A 197 -5.45 5.45 15.41
CA ALA A 197 -6.78 4.88 15.22
C ALA A 197 -7.44 4.50 16.56
N CYS A 198 -6.67 4.00 17.52
CA CYS A 198 -7.13 3.76 18.90
C CYS A 198 -6.80 4.99 19.74
N LEU A 199 -7.83 5.76 20.10
CA LEU A 199 -7.67 6.95 20.94
C LEU A 199 -7.54 6.57 22.41
N PRO A 200 -6.77 7.31 23.23
CA PRO A 200 -6.59 7.01 24.66
C PRO A 200 -7.93 6.89 25.44
N GLU A 201 -8.89 7.75 25.12
CA GLU A 201 -10.21 7.74 25.76
C GLU A 201 -11.03 6.48 25.48
N TYR A 202 -10.71 5.71 24.44
CA TYR A 202 -11.41 4.45 24.15
C TYR A 202 -11.14 3.38 25.21
N HIS A 203 -9.98 3.43 25.87
CA HIS A 203 -9.63 2.49 26.94
C HIS A 203 -10.42 2.70 28.25
N THR A 204 -11.01 3.87 28.43
CA THR A 204 -11.77 4.22 29.64
C THR A 204 -13.29 4.22 29.43
N GLN A 205 -13.76 3.85 28.23
CA GLN A 205 -15.20 3.78 27.93
C GLN A 205 -15.88 2.67 28.76
N ILE A 206 -17.00 3.00 29.39
CA ILE A 206 -17.87 2.05 30.07
C ILE A 206 -18.87 1.51 29.06
N GLY A 207 -19.03 0.16 29.00
CA GLY A 207 -19.97 -0.49 28.10
C GLY A 207 -19.34 -1.56 27.23
N PRO A 208 -19.87 -1.82 26.03
CA PRO A 208 -19.29 -2.79 25.11
C PRO A 208 -17.86 -2.46 24.74
N LEU A 209 -17.03 -3.50 24.58
CA LEU A 209 -15.62 -3.35 24.21
C LEU A 209 -15.48 -2.57 22.89
N ASN A 210 -14.71 -1.49 22.93
CA ASN A 210 -14.38 -0.74 21.73
C ASN A 210 -13.48 -1.60 20.81
N PRO A 211 -13.83 -1.81 19.53
CA PRO A 211 -13.08 -2.68 18.63
C PRO A 211 -11.64 -2.21 18.36
N TYR A 212 -11.35 -0.91 18.42
CA TYR A 212 -9.97 -0.42 18.29
C TYR A 212 -9.11 -0.79 19.50
N VAL A 213 -9.68 -0.81 20.71
CA VAL A 213 -8.99 -1.30 21.92
C VAL A 213 -8.69 -2.78 21.79
N PHE A 214 -9.65 -3.58 21.27
CA PHE A 214 -9.42 -4.99 21.00
C PHE A 214 -8.28 -5.20 19.99
N VAL A 215 -8.30 -4.47 18.87
CA VAL A 215 -7.26 -4.56 17.82
C VAL A 215 -5.88 -4.17 18.38
N ASP A 216 -5.79 -3.09 19.15
CA ASP A 216 -4.53 -2.64 19.75
C ASP A 216 -3.96 -3.70 20.70
N ALA A 217 -4.80 -4.26 21.59
CA ALA A 217 -4.41 -5.32 22.50
C ALA A 217 -4.01 -6.61 21.76
N MET A 218 -4.72 -6.98 20.69
CA MET A 218 -4.40 -8.14 19.88
C MET A 218 -3.01 -7.99 19.21
N PHE A 219 -2.73 -6.86 18.56
CA PHE A 219 -1.42 -6.64 17.93
C PHE A 219 -0.27 -6.55 18.94
N ALA A 220 -0.53 -6.08 20.17
CA ALA A 220 0.47 -6.11 21.24
C ALA A 220 0.90 -7.55 21.58
N GLN A 221 -0.04 -8.51 21.55
CA GLN A 221 0.22 -9.93 21.85
C GLN A 221 0.72 -10.76 20.68
N MET A 222 0.49 -10.32 19.43
CA MET A 222 0.94 -11.04 18.25
C MET A 222 2.47 -11.04 18.14
N ASN A 223 3.03 -12.15 17.65
CA ASN A 223 4.46 -12.28 17.40
C ASN A 223 4.82 -11.80 16.00
N GLU A 224 6.12 -11.58 15.77
CA GLU A 224 6.67 -11.46 14.42
C GLU A 224 6.31 -12.68 13.58
N ARG A 225 5.97 -12.47 12.31
CA ARG A 225 5.56 -13.50 11.34
C ARG A 225 4.18 -14.13 11.58
N ASP A 226 3.41 -13.67 12.56
CA ASP A 226 2.02 -14.10 12.68
C ASP A 226 1.22 -13.68 11.43
N VAL A 227 0.27 -14.54 11.05
CA VAL A 227 -0.60 -14.32 9.89
C VAL A 227 -2.02 -14.12 10.37
N LEU A 228 -2.60 -12.98 10.02
CA LEU A 228 -3.97 -12.63 10.36
C LEU A 228 -4.86 -12.71 9.11
N THR A 229 -5.90 -13.51 9.17
CA THR A 229 -6.93 -13.59 8.12
C THR A 229 -8.22 -12.98 8.64
N LEU A 230 -8.76 -12.03 7.91
CA LEU A 230 -9.94 -11.26 8.28
C LEU A 230 -11.10 -11.54 7.33
N GLY A 231 -12.31 -11.58 7.89
CA GLY A 231 -13.55 -11.54 7.13
C GLY A 231 -13.79 -10.18 6.49
N ASN A 232 -15.05 -9.90 6.21
CA ASN A 232 -15.52 -8.64 5.63
C ASN A 232 -16.07 -7.68 6.72
N GLY A 233 -16.46 -6.48 6.31
CA GLY A 233 -17.14 -5.49 7.15
C GLY A 233 -16.25 -4.86 8.21
N SER A 234 -16.81 -4.60 9.38
CA SER A 234 -16.14 -3.88 10.48
C SER A 234 -14.88 -4.57 10.97
N ALA A 235 -14.88 -5.91 11.02
CA ALA A 235 -13.73 -6.70 11.45
C ALA A 235 -12.51 -6.47 10.55
N CYS A 236 -12.74 -6.32 9.25
CA CYS A 236 -11.70 -6.00 8.28
C CYS A 236 -11.27 -4.53 8.38
N VAL A 237 -12.21 -3.60 8.30
CA VAL A 237 -11.93 -2.17 8.24
C VAL A 237 -11.19 -1.68 9.48
N MET A 238 -11.73 -1.99 10.68
CA MET A 238 -11.14 -1.53 11.94
C MET A 238 -9.77 -2.15 12.20
N THR A 239 -9.59 -3.43 11.83
CA THR A 239 -8.30 -4.09 11.99
C THR A 239 -7.25 -3.50 11.07
N PHE A 240 -7.53 -3.31 9.79
CA PHE A 240 -6.56 -2.66 8.88
C PHE A 240 -6.25 -1.23 9.29
N GLN A 241 -7.21 -0.50 9.83
CA GLN A 241 -7.01 0.87 10.29
C GLN A 241 -6.19 0.95 11.57
N GLY A 242 -6.43 0.04 12.53
CA GLY A 242 -5.80 0.04 13.85
C GLY A 242 -4.54 -0.82 13.98
N ALA A 243 -4.18 -1.58 12.94
CA ALA A 243 -3.08 -2.53 12.98
C ALA A 243 -1.72 -1.85 13.20
N LYS A 244 -1.02 -2.26 14.25
CA LYS A 244 0.39 -1.94 14.48
C LYS A 244 1.25 -3.12 14.02
N ILE A 245 1.43 -3.23 12.71
CA ILE A 245 2.12 -4.35 12.07
C ILE A 245 3.57 -4.42 12.52
N LYS A 246 3.99 -5.60 12.99
CA LYS A 246 5.39 -5.92 13.28
C LYS A 246 6.08 -6.49 12.02
N GLN A 247 7.40 -6.48 12.02
CA GLN A 247 8.20 -7.00 10.90
C GLN A 247 7.85 -8.48 10.61
N GLY A 248 7.50 -8.75 9.36
CA GLY A 248 7.20 -10.11 8.88
C GLY A 248 5.78 -10.61 9.12
N GLN A 249 4.93 -9.87 9.84
CA GLN A 249 3.51 -10.19 9.95
C GLN A 249 2.81 -10.05 8.60
N ARG A 250 1.72 -10.80 8.42
CA ARG A 250 0.90 -10.76 7.21
C ARG A 250 -0.57 -10.58 7.55
N MET A 251 -1.26 -9.78 6.71
CA MET A 251 -2.69 -9.57 6.83
C MET A 251 -3.39 -9.90 5.50
N PHE A 252 -4.46 -10.68 5.59
CA PHE A 252 -5.30 -11.03 4.45
C PHE A 252 -6.76 -10.72 4.75
N THR A 253 -7.49 -10.34 3.70
CA THR A 253 -8.94 -10.12 3.78
C THR A 253 -9.61 -10.60 2.51
N ASN A 254 -10.87 -11.01 2.64
CA ASN A 254 -11.74 -11.35 1.54
C ASN A 254 -12.75 -10.22 1.21
N SER A 255 -12.39 -8.98 1.47
CA SER A 255 -13.29 -7.81 1.42
C SER A 255 -14.10 -7.64 0.12
N GLY A 256 -13.78 -8.37 -0.94
CA GLY A 256 -14.53 -8.42 -2.19
C GLY A 256 -15.73 -9.39 -2.18
N CYS A 257 -15.83 -10.25 -1.17
CA CYS A 257 -16.85 -11.30 -1.08
C CYS A 257 -17.83 -10.97 0.04
N ALA A 258 -19.04 -10.55 -0.30
CA ALA A 258 -20.02 -9.97 0.63
C ALA A 258 -20.53 -10.90 1.74
N ALA A 259 -20.34 -12.20 1.69
CA ALA A 259 -21.01 -13.14 2.58
C ALA A 259 -20.12 -14.24 3.18
N SER A 260 -18.82 -14.23 2.99
CA SER A 260 -17.99 -15.31 3.55
C SER A 260 -17.52 -14.99 4.96
N SER A 261 -18.07 -15.71 5.91
CA SER A 261 -17.74 -15.65 7.34
C SER A 261 -16.75 -16.72 7.80
N SER A 262 -15.96 -17.30 6.88
CA SER A 262 -15.01 -18.35 7.27
C SER A 262 -13.77 -17.74 7.95
N TRP A 263 -13.82 -17.66 9.26
CA TRP A 263 -12.65 -17.45 10.10
C TRP A 263 -11.83 -18.73 10.16
N ARG A 264 -10.68 -18.75 9.52
CA ARG A 264 -9.64 -19.73 9.84
C ARG A 264 -8.44 -18.99 10.39
N CYS A 265 -8.32 -18.93 11.69
CA CYS A 265 -7.06 -18.64 12.35
C CYS A 265 -6.14 -19.85 12.16
N SER A 266 -5.19 -19.78 11.27
CA SER A 266 -4.15 -20.80 11.13
C SER A 266 -2.97 -20.41 12.00
N CYS A 267 -3.09 -20.61 13.31
CA CYS A 267 -1.93 -20.66 14.18
C CYS A 267 -1.19 -21.97 13.90
N LYS A 268 -0.26 -21.97 12.96
CA LYS A 268 0.71 -23.05 12.78
C LYS A 268 1.95 -22.73 13.58
N THR A 269 2.07 -23.40 14.72
CA THR A 269 3.34 -23.62 15.40
C THR A 269 4.32 -24.29 14.43
N GLY A 270 5.36 -23.60 14.04
CA GLY A 270 6.67 -24.20 13.76
C GLY A 270 7.01 -24.71 12.37
N LYS A 271 6.23 -24.45 11.29
CA LYS A 271 6.75 -24.65 9.92
C LYS A 271 6.14 -23.60 9.00
N GLY A 272 6.99 -22.83 8.34
CA GLY A 272 6.58 -21.78 7.42
C GLY A 272 5.64 -22.28 6.30
N PRO A 273 4.82 -21.39 5.72
CA PRO A 273 3.93 -21.76 4.62
C PRO A 273 4.75 -22.25 3.42
N ARG A 274 4.36 -23.41 2.87
CA ARG A 274 4.86 -23.81 1.56
C ARG A 274 4.32 -22.82 0.52
N PRO A 275 5.11 -22.44 -0.49
CA PRO A 275 4.61 -21.64 -1.57
C PRO A 275 3.47 -22.40 -2.26
N VAL A 276 2.32 -21.76 -2.40
CA VAL A 276 1.25 -22.24 -3.27
C VAL A 276 1.66 -21.79 -4.67
N HIS A 277 1.87 -22.79 -5.54
CA HIS A 277 2.11 -22.59 -6.96
C HIS A 277 0.85 -22.05 -7.65
#